data_084b8c65cf0deccaf7a613bd0e2f5662
#
_entry.id   084b8c65cf0deccaf7a613bd0e2f5662
#
_cell.length_a   1.000
_cell.length_b   1.000
_cell.length_c   1.000
_cell.angle_alpha   90.00
_cell.angle_beta   90.00
_cell.angle_gamma   90.00
#
_symmetry.space_group_name_H-M   'P 1'
#
loop_
_entity.id
_entity.type
_entity.pdbx_description
1 polymer ?
#
loop_
_entity_poly.entity_id
_entity_poly.type
_entity_poly.pdbx_seq_one_letter_code
_entity_poly.pdbx_strand_id
1 'polypeptide(L)'
;MAKFTCNFISYTLKRTVDITVVIPSVTIPESMGMTGDGSCTHTPTEKYPVLYLLHGMGNNHATWTGYTNVELYAEERQIAIVNLSAENKSYVKIGGDDFFQFVSEELPDFVCGMFPVSREPEHTYIAGLSMGGYGTLVHAFSHPQRFKALGAFSAAVSINPYELAMGKIAKLDEEFQKKMDSQDPAISPQALAQKVKAEGKPFPKVYFACGKKDGIFDTNVAFRDKLVSLGADVTWDEHPDYGHEWRFWDLEIEKFLDWLPRTDGYAKAGKRQI
;
A
#
# COMPACT_ATOMS: atom_id res chain seq x y z
N MET A 1 -6.60 -14.73 -13.12
CA MET A 1 -7.01 -13.52 -12.39
C MET A 1 -8.01 -12.69 -13.18
N ALA A 2 -8.82 -11.89 -12.51
CA ALA A 2 -9.69 -10.90 -13.12
C ALA A 2 -9.21 -9.48 -12.76
N LYS A 3 -9.02 -8.62 -13.76
CA LYS A 3 -8.57 -7.23 -13.61
C LYS A 3 -9.69 -6.29 -14.02
N PHE A 4 -10.03 -5.35 -13.15
CA PHE A 4 -11.08 -4.36 -13.37
C PHE A 4 -10.48 -2.95 -13.29
N THR A 5 -10.81 -2.10 -14.27
CA THR A 5 -10.65 -0.66 -14.16
C THR A 5 -12.03 -0.09 -13.87
N CYS A 6 -12.18 0.52 -12.69
CA CYS A 6 -13.45 1.07 -12.25
C CYS A 6 -13.38 2.58 -12.24
N ASN A 7 -14.37 3.22 -12.87
CA ASN A 7 -14.61 4.64 -12.78
C ASN A 7 -15.91 4.87 -12.01
N PHE A 8 -15.87 5.65 -10.94
CA PHE A 8 -17.04 5.95 -10.13
C PHE A 8 -17.00 7.37 -9.55
N ILE A 9 -18.15 7.87 -9.11
CA ILE A 9 -18.25 9.18 -8.48
C ILE A 9 -17.86 9.05 -7.01
N SER A 10 -16.78 9.72 -6.62
CA SER A 10 -16.41 9.85 -5.21
C SER A 10 -17.27 10.92 -4.54
N TYR A 11 -17.94 10.53 -3.46
CA TYR A 11 -18.67 11.47 -2.61
C TYR A 11 -17.75 12.30 -1.71
N THR A 12 -16.52 11.83 -1.46
CA THR A 12 -15.50 12.57 -0.72
C THR A 12 -14.82 13.61 -1.59
N LEU A 13 -14.34 13.19 -2.79
CA LEU A 13 -13.58 14.07 -3.69
C LEU A 13 -14.47 14.89 -4.64
N LYS A 14 -15.80 14.65 -4.66
CA LYS A 14 -16.80 15.36 -5.48
C LYS A 14 -16.53 15.31 -6.98
N ARG A 15 -15.90 14.24 -7.44
CA ARG A 15 -15.61 13.98 -8.85
C ARG A 15 -15.50 12.50 -9.15
N THR A 16 -15.43 12.14 -10.44
CA THR A 16 -15.10 10.78 -10.84
C THR A 16 -13.66 10.44 -10.51
N VAL A 17 -13.45 9.20 -10.09
CA VAL A 17 -12.12 8.65 -9.77
C VAL A 17 -11.94 7.31 -10.45
N ASP A 18 -10.69 6.97 -10.75
CA ASP A 18 -10.31 5.69 -11.32
C ASP A 18 -9.52 4.85 -10.31
N ILE A 19 -9.87 3.57 -10.25
CA ILE A 19 -9.12 2.55 -9.51
C ILE A 19 -8.90 1.32 -10.38
N THR A 20 -7.85 0.57 -10.09
CA THR A 20 -7.63 -0.79 -10.64
C THR A 20 -7.78 -1.81 -9.53
N VAL A 21 -8.66 -2.77 -9.72
CA VAL A 21 -8.90 -3.88 -8.79
C VAL A 21 -8.49 -5.19 -9.48
N VAL A 22 -7.62 -5.95 -8.83
CA VAL A 22 -7.21 -7.30 -9.26
C VAL A 22 -7.81 -8.29 -8.28
N ILE A 23 -8.58 -9.24 -8.80
CA ILE A 23 -9.22 -10.31 -8.01
C ILE A 23 -8.69 -11.65 -8.49
N PRO A 24 -8.24 -12.53 -7.59
CA PRO A 24 -7.90 -13.90 -7.94
C PRO A 24 -9.07 -14.61 -8.61
N SER A 25 -8.78 -15.42 -9.62
CA SER A 25 -9.79 -16.06 -10.45
C SER A 25 -9.33 -17.47 -10.82
N VAL A 26 -10.11 -18.17 -11.65
CA VAL A 26 -9.75 -19.49 -12.17
C VAL A 26 -8.48 -19.38 -13.02
N THR A 27 -7.51 -20.24 -12.74
CA THR A 27 -6.26 -20.37 -13.51
C THR A 27 -6.42 -21.32 -14.70
N ILE A 28 -5.46 -21.31 -15.62
CA ILE A 28 -5.45 -22.25 -16.74
C ILE A 28 -5.36 -23.71 -16.26
N PRO A 29 -4.44 -24.09 -15.35
CA PRO A 29 -4.41 -25.46 -14.83
C PRO A 29 -5.73 -25.91 -14.18
N GLU A 30 -6.37 -25.02 -13.41
CA GLU A 30 -7.69 -25.32 -12.83
C GLU A 30 -8.77 -25.51 -13.91
N SER A 31 -8.83 -24.62 -14.91
CA SER A 31 -9.81 -24.71 -16.01
C SER A 31 -9.66 -25.97 -16.86
N MET A 32 -8.47 -26.55 -16.88
CA MET A 32 -8.16 -27.79 -17.60
C MET A 32 -8.27 -29.04 -16.71
N GLY A 33 -8.67 -28.91 -15.45
CA GLY A 33 -8.74 -30.01 -14.50
C GLY A 33 -7.39 -30.62 -14.13
N MET A 34 -6.31 -29.83 -14.29
CA MET A 34 -4.94 -30.28 -13.99
C MET A 34 -4.59 -30.17 -12.50
N THR A 35 -5.39 -29.43 -11.73
CA THR A 35 -5.23 -29.19 -10.29
C THR A 35 -6.56 -29.32 -9.57
N GLY A 36 -6.51 -29.62 -8.28
CA GLY A 36 -7.69 -29.78 -7.44
C GLY A 36 -8.52 -31.05 -7.75
N ASP A 37 -9.79 -30.99 -7.50
CA ASP A 37 -10.77 -32.09 -7.73
C ASP A 37 -11.40 -32.05 -9.14
N GLY A 38 -10.91 -31.16 -10.02
CA GLY A 38 -11.45 -30.95 -11.35
C GLY A 38 -12.70 -30.04 -11.42
N SER A 39 -13.16 -29.52 -10.28
CA SER A 39 -14.25 -28.55 -10.28
C SER A 39 -13.72 -27.12 -10.44
N CYS A 40 -14.38 -26.31 -11.28
CA CYS A 40 -14.09 -24.91 -11.47
C CYS A 40 -15.29 -24.04 -11.08
N THR A 41 -15.03 -22.95 -10.37
CA THR A 41 -16.04 -21.96 -10.05
C THR A 41 -15.45 -20.57 -9.95
N HIS A 42 -16.21 -19.54 -10.36
CA HIS A 42 -15.87 -18.15 -10.13
C HIS A 42 -16.41 -17.62 -8.78
N THR A 43 -17.05 -18.47 -8.00
CA THR A 43 -17.54 -18.11 -6.67
C THR A 43 -16.45 -18.45 -5.65
N PRO A 44 -15.85 -17.45 -4.97
CA PRO A 44 -14.86 -17.74 -3.95
C PRO A 44 -15.49 -18.43 -2.72
N THR A 45 -14.73 -19.29 -2.07
CA THR A 45 -15.17 -20.01 -0.86
C THR A 45 -15.31 -19.09 0.35
N GLU A 46 -14.53 -18.02 0.36
CA GLU A 46 -14.58 -16.93 1.33
C GLU A 46 -14.15 -15.62 0.68
N LYS A 47 -14.32 -14.50 1.37
CA LYS A 47 -13.84 -13.20 0.87
C LYS A 47 -12.32 -13.17 0.83
N TYR A 48 -11.76 -12.66 -0.27
CA TYR A 48 -10.31 -12.51 -0.42
C TYR A 48 -9.75 -11.49 0.58
N PRO A 49 -8.56 -11.74 1.15
CA PRO A 49 -7.79 -10.68 1.79
C PRO A 49 -7.45 -9.59 0.78
N VAL A 50 -7.24 -8.37 1.24
CA VAL A 50 -7.05 -7.22 0.36
C VAL A 50 -5.80 -6.41 0.71
N LEU A 51 -5.04 -6.05 -0.31
CA LEU A 51 -3.94 -5.10 -0.23
C LEU A 51 -4.31 -3.81 -0.98
N TYR A 52 -4.40 -2.70 -0.24
CA TYR A 52 -4.46 -1.36 -0.81
C TYR A 52 -3.02 -0.93 -1.15
N LEU A 53 -2.76 -0.71 -2.46
CA LEU A 53 -1.41 -0.47 -2.97
C LEU A 53 -1.27 0.94 -3.54
N LEU A 54 -0.43 1.75 -2.89
CA LEU A 54 -0.30 3.17 -3.10
C LEU A 54 0.87 3.49 -4.03
N HIS A 55 0.61 4.31 -5.06
CA HIS A 55 1.62 4.70 -6.06
C HIS A 55 2.54 5.83 -5.57
N GLY A 56 3.68 6.00 -6.25
CA GLY A 56 4.58 7.13 -6.07
C GLY A 56 4.13 8.41 -6.80
N MET A 57 4.88 9.49 -6.59
CA MET A 57 4.61 10.75 -7.29
C MET A 57 4.65 10.57 -8.83
N GLY A 58 3.78 11.27 -9.53
CA GLY A 58 3.68 11.22 -10.99
C GLY A 58 2.99 9.97 -11.55
N ASN A 59 2.52 9.08 -10.69
CA ASN A 59 1.88 7.83 -11.05
C ASN A 59 0.35 7.87 -10.83
N ASN A 60 -0.33 6.75 -11.08
CA ASN A 60 -1.77 6.59 -10.95
C ASN A 60 -2.15 5.13 -10.63
N HIS A 61 -3.45 4.83 -10.63
CA HIS A 61 -4.02 3.50 -10.37
C HIS A 61 -3.48 2.37 -11.26
N ALA A 62 -2.97 2.67 -12.46
CA ALA A 62 -2.51 1.66 -13.42
C ALA A 62 -1.01 1.36 -13.31
N THR A 63 -0.26 2.16 -12.53
CA THR A 63 1.20 2.13 -12.62
C THR A 63 1.82 0.88 -11.98
N TRP A 64 1.32 0.43 -10.83
CA TRP A 64 1.80 -0.81 -10.21
C TRP A 64 1.62 -2.02 -11.15
N THR A 65 0.45 -2.17 -11.75
CA THR A 65 0.18 -3.27 -12.69
C THR A 65 0.88 -3.11 -14.04
N GLY A 66 1.30 -1.89 -14.39
CA GLY A 66 2.00 -1.60 -15.63
C GLY A 66 3.52 -1.78 -15.55
N TYR A 67 4.13 -1.68 -14.36
CA TYR A 67 5.59 -1.70 -14.19
C TYR A 67 6.10 -2.88 -13.35
N THR A 68 5.20 -3.68 -12.76
CA THR A 68 5.56 -4.83 -11.93
C THR A 68 4.75 -6.06 -12.31
N ASN A 69 5.14 -7.21 -11.76
CA ASN A 69 4.39 -8.45 -11.88
C ASN A 69 3.37 -8.64 -10.74
N VAL A 70 2.91 -7.57 -10.11
CA VAL A 70 2.04 -7.65 -8.93
C VAL A 70 0.74 -8.41 -9.19
N GLU A 71 0.22 -8.40 -10.43
CA GLU A 71 -0.94 -9.18 -10.84
C GLU A 71 -0.67 -10.69 -10.73
N LEU A 72 0.49 -11.13 -11.21
CA LEU A 72 0.95 -12.52 -11.10
C LEU A 72 1.11 -12.91 -9.62
N TYR A 73 1.81 -12.09 -8.85
CA TYR A 73 2.09 -12.35 -7.45
C TYR A 73 0.81 -12.44 -6.60
N ALA A 74 -0.17 -11.59 -6.90
CA ALA A 74 -1.48 -11.59 -6.25
C ALA A 74 -2.29 -12.86 -6.57
N GLU A 75 -2.28 -13.27 -7.84
CA GLU A 75 -2.96 -14.49 -8.30
C GLU A 75 -2.39 -15.73 -7.63
N GLU A 76 -1.07 -15.88 -7.60
CA GLU A 76 -0.38 -17.00 -6.95
C GLU A 76 -0.74 -17.13 -5.46
N ARG A 77 -0.90 -16.00 -4.78
CA ARG A 77 -1.14 -15.94 -3.33
C ARG A 77 -2.59 -15.75 -2.96
N GLN A 78 -3.47 -15.69 -3.95
CA GLN A 78 -4.91 -15.52 -3.75
C GLN A 78 -5.23 -14.32 -2.84
N ILE A 79 -4.70 -13.14 -3.17
CA ILE A 79 -4.95 -11.87 -2.51
C ILE A 79 -5.48 -10.84 -3.51
N ALA A 80 -6.49 -10.07 -3.14
CA ALA A 80 -6.97 -8.97 -3.96
C ALA A 80 -6.05 -7.75 -3.84
N ILE A 81 -5.82 -7.05 -4.96
CA ILE A 81 -5.04 -5.79 -4.98
C ILE A 81 -5.96 -4.65 -5.41
N VAL A 82 -5.88 -3.54 -4.70
CA VAL A 82 -6.61 -2.31 -5.01
C VAL A 82 -5.62 -1.18 -5.19
N ASN A 83 -5.52 -0.68 -6.42
CA ASN A 83 -4.69 0.49 -6.75
C ASN A 83 -5.60 1.68 -7.00
N LEU A 84 -5.25 2.84 -6.46
CA LEU A 84 -6.01 4.08 -6.63
C LEU A 84 -5.14 5.18 -7.22
N SER A 85 -5.78 6.23 -7.73
CA SER A 85 -5.10 7.46 -8.13
C SER A 85 -5.26 8.50 -7.03
N ALA A 86 -4.15 8.96 -6.46
CA ALA A 86 -4.12 10.03 -5.46
C ALA A 86 -3.48 11.31 -5.99
N GLU A 87 -3.30 11.40 -7.33
CA GLU A 87 -2.58 12.50 -7.96
C GLU A 87 -1.20 12.67 -7.28
N ASN A 88 -0.73 13.90 -7.07
CA ASN A 88 0.47 14.18 -6.29
C ASN A 88 0.12 14.74 -4.90
N LYS A 89 -0.98 14.27 -4.30
CA LYS A 89 -1.52 14.82 -3.03
C LYS A 89 -1.21 13.96 -1.80
N SER A 90 -0.21 13.08 -1.92
CA SER A 90 0.39 12.35 -0.80
C SER A 90 -0.60 11.61 0.11
N TYR A 91 -1.81 11.29 -0.39
CA TYR A 91 -2.83 10.54 0.35
C TYR A 91 -3.37 11.24 1.60
N VAL A 92 -3.20 12.57 1.69
CA VAL A 92 -3.68 13.40 2.78
C VAL A 92 -4.67 14.45 2.27
N LYS A 93 -5.24 15.24 3.16
CA LYS A 93 -6.13 16.33 2.78
C LYS A 93 -5.31 17.53 2.31
N ILE A 94 -5.49 17.93 1.06
CA ILE A 94 -4.85 19.11 0.47
C ILE A 94 -5.91 19.94 -0.25
N GLY A 95 -6.08 21.18 0.18
CA GLY A 95 -7.11 22.07 -0.37
C GLY A 95 -8.51 21.46 -0.22
N GLY A 96 -9.25 21.40 -1.33
CA GLY A 96 -10.59 20.80 -1.38
C GLY A 96 -10.60 19.27 -1.46
N ASP A 97 -9.47 18.63 -1.68
CA ASP A 97 -9.37 17.18 -1.91
C ASP A 97 -8.99 16.44 -0.63
N ASP A 98 -9.93 15.69 -0.06
CA ASP A 98 -9.71 14.90 1.13
C ASP A 98 -9.35 13.44 0.77
N PHE A 99 -8.13 13.24 0.26
CA PHE A 99 -7.62 11.89 -0.04
C PHE A 99 -7.44 11.05 1.22
N PHE A 100 -7.26 11.67 2.39
CA PHE A 100 -7.20 10.92 3.62
C PHE A 100 -8.53 10.22 3.92
N GLN A 101 -9.65 10.94 3.86
CA GLN A 101 -10.97 10.35 4.06
C GLN A 101 -11.33 9.36 2.92
N PHE A 102 -10.98 9.70 1.67
CA PHE A 102 -11.21 8.81 0.53
C PHE A 102 -10.55 7.44 0.75
N VAL A 103 -9.27 7.39 1.10
CA VAL A 103 -8.53 6.13 1.30
C VAL A 103 -8.95 5.41 2.58
N SER A 104 -9.25 6.17 3.65
CA SER A 104 -9.60 5.56 4.94
C SER A 104 -11.03 5.01 4.98
N GLU A 105 -11.97 5.62 4.27
CA GLU A 105 -13.40 5.34 4.45
C GLU A 105 -14.09 4.94 3.15
N GLU A 106 -14.08 5.83 2.13
CA GLU A 106 -14.89 5.64 0.93
C GLU A 106 -14.36 4.51 0.04
N LEU A 107 -13.06 4.45 -0.18
CA LEU A 107 -12.47 3.40 -1.02
C LEU A 107 -12.72 2.00 -0.46
N PRO A 108 -12.48 1.70 0.84
CA PRO A 108 -12.85 0.42 1.43
C PRO A 108 -14.35 0.13 1.36
N ASP A 109 -15.20 1.14 1.54
CA ASP A 109 -16.64 0.97 1.44
C ASP A 109 -17.07 0.55 0.03
N PHE A 110 -16.59 1.26 -0.99
CA PHE A 110 -16.84 0.93 -2.38
C PHE A 110 -16.32 -0.48 -2.74
N VAL A 111 -15.05 -0.76 -2.44
CA VAL A 111 -14.39 -2.01 -2.83
C VAL A 111 -15.04 -3.23 -2.17
N CYS A 112 -15.28 -3.16 -0.86
CA CYS A 112 -15.91 -4.27 -0.15
C CYS A 112 -17.42 -4.41 -0.42
N GLY A 113 -18.06 -3.37 -0.93
CA GLY A 113 -19.44 -3.42 -1.39
C GLY A 113 -19.60 -4.05 -2.78
N MET A 114 -18.61 -3.84 -3.66
CA MET A 114 -18.67 -4.25 -5.07
C MET A 114 -17.93 -5.55 -5.37
N PHE A 115 -16.94 -5.93 -4.57
CA PHE A 115 -16.09 -7.09 -4.81
C PHE A 115 -16.09 -8.06 -3.63
N PRO A 116 -15.76 -9.35 -3.85
CA PRO A 116 -15.71 -10.36 -2.78
C PRO A 116 -14.42 -10.23 -1.94
N VAL A 117 -14.17 -9.06 -1.36
CA VAL A 117 -13.01 -8.79 -0.52
C VAL A 117 -13.41 -8.59 0.95
N SER A 118 -12.51 -8.93 1.86
CA SER A 118 -12.75 -8.88 3.30
C SER A 118 -12.73 -7.43 3.82
N ARG A 119 -13.56 -7.17 4.85
CA ARG A 119 -13.51 -5.94 5.67
C ARG A 119 -12.74 -6.14 6.98
N GLU A 120 -12.35 -7.37 7.27
CA GLU A 120 -11.71 -7.71 8.54
C GLU A 120 -10.29 -7.13 8.59
N PRO A 121 -9.91 -6.45 9.68
CA PRO A 121 -8.55 -5.91 9.85
C PRO A 121 -7.46 -6.97 9.69
N GLU A 122 -7.73 -8.19 10.15
CA GLU A 122 -6.81 -9.34 10.05
C GLU A 122 -6.51 -9.76 8.61
N HIS A 123 -7.37 -9.35 7.65
CA HIS A 123 -7.24 -9.66 6.23
C HIS A 123 -7.03 -8.40 5.37
N THR A 124 -6.72 -7.26 6.02
CA THR A 124 -6.53 -5.97 5.35
C THR A 124 -5.09 -5.50 5.49
N TYR A 125 -4.49 -5.16 4.36
CA TYR A 125 -3.10 -4.73 4.26
C TYR A 125 -3.00 -3.43 3.46
N ILE A 126 -1.95 -2.66 3.71
CA ILE A 126 -1.66 -1.44 2.96
C ILE A 126 -0.17 -1.39 2.64
N ALA A 127 0.19 -1.05 1.41
CA ALA A 127 1.59 -0.85 1.04
C ALA A 127 1.74 0.25 0.01
N GLY A 128 2.98 0.73 -0.18
CA GLY A 128 3.25 1.72 -1.21
C GLY A 128 4.72 2.08 -1.32
N LEU A 129 5.05 2.70 -2.45
CA LEU A 129 6.39 3.18 -2.76
C LEU A 129 6.49 4.71 -2.66
N SER A 130 7.64 5.23 -2.24
CA SER A 130 7.96 6.66 -2.26
C SER A 130 6.87 7.50 -1.56
N MET A 131 6.17 8.37 -2.29
CA MET A 131 4.98 9.09 -1.82
C MET A 131 3.90 8.13 -1.30
N GLY A 132 3.70 6.98 -1.94
CA GLY A 132 2.79 5.93 -1.47
C GLY A 132 3.29 5.25 -0.20
N GLY A 133 4.61 5.10 -0.02
CA GLY A 133 5.20 4.63 1.23
C GLY A 133 4.94 5.59 2.39
N TYR A 134 5.05 6.90 2.15
CA TYR A 134 4.63 7.93 3.10
C TYR A 134 3.12 7.79 3.42
N GLY A 135 2.26 7.74 2.39
CA GLY A 135 0.81 7.57 2.58
C GLY A 135 0.47 6.31 3.39
N THR A 136 1.15 5.19 3.11
CA THR A 136 1.02 3.93 3.86
C THR A 136 1.26 4.14 5.35
N LEU A 137 2.35 4.81 5.72
CA LEU A 137 2.68 5.07 7.11
C LEU A 137 1.67 6.02 7.78
N VAL A 138 1.24 7.07 7.08
CA VAL A 138 0.22 8.01 7.59
C VAL A 138 -1.08 7.27 7.88
N HIS A 139 -1.60 6.49 6.93
CA HIS A 139 -2.88 5.79 7.10
C HIS A 139 -2.80 4.70 8.16
N ALA A 140 -1.73 3.89 8.13
CA ALA A 140 -1.59 2.77 9.05
C ALA A 140 -1.37 3.23 10.50
N PHE A 141 -0.66 4.34 10.74
CA PHE A 141 -0.48 4.85 12.11
C PHE A 141 -1.64 5.74 12.58
N SER A 142 -2.41 6.33 11.67
CA SER A 142 -3.66 7.01 12.04
C SER A 142 -4.74 6.00 12.46
N HIS A 143 -4.76 4.82 11.84
CA HIS A 143 -5.76 3.78 12.05
C HIS A 143 -5.13 2.40 12.28
N PRO A 144 -4.26 2.23 13.32
CA PRO A 144 -3.47 1.01 13.49
C PRO A 144 -4.31 -0.26 13.65
N GLN A 145 -5.54 -0.13 14.11
CA GLN A 145 -6.48 -1.24 14.27
C GLN A 145 -7.13 -1.71 12.95
N ARG A 146 -6.91 -1.02 11.83
CA ARG A 146 -7.54 -1.37 10.54
C ARG A 146 -6.68 -2.28 9.67
N PHE A 147 -5.40 -2.35 9.95
CA PHE A 147 -4.44 -3.07 9.11
C PHE A 147 -3.67 -4.11 9.92
N LYS A 148 -3.63 -5.33 9.43
CA LYS A 148 -2.80 -6.40 10.01
C LYS A 148 -1.32 -6.13 9.84
N ALA A 149 -0.95 -5.63 8.65
CA ALA A 149 0.42 -5.28 8.30
C ALA A 149 0.48 -4.15 7.27
N LEU A 150 1.62 -3.50 7.23
CA LEU A 150 1.95 -2.47 6.24
C LEU A 150 3.29 -2.77 5.55
N GLY A 151 3.42 -2.31 4.28
CA GLY A 151 4.66 -2.35 3.50
C GLY A 151 5.04 -0.96 2.99
N ALA A 152 6.21 -0.44 3.40
CA ALA A 152 6.69 0.86 2.97
C ALA A 152 8.02 0.72 2.22
N PHE A 153 8.02 1.03 0.92
CA PHE A 153 9.18 0.86 0.04
C PHE A 153 9.76 2.21 -0.35
N SER A 154 11.03 2.47 -0.08
CA SER A 154 11.66 3.76 -0.35
C SER A 154 10.77 4.92 0.10
N ALA A 155 10.25 4.88 1.32
CA ALA A 155 9.21 5.80 1.78
C ALA A 155 9.72 7.23 1.96
N ALA A 156 8.96 8.22 1.51
CA ALA A 156 9.25 9.63 1.69
C ALA A 156 8.93 10.10 3.13
N VAL A 157 9.63 9.54 4.12
CA VAL A 157 9.40 9.75 5.56
C VAL A 157 9.92 11.10 6.07
N SER A 158 10.85 11.71 5.32
CA SER A 158 11.37 13.06 5.57
C SER A 158 11.48 13.77 4.25
N ILE A 159 10.88 14.94 4.16
CA ILE A 159 10.80 15.69 2.90
C ILE A 159 12.11 16.41 2.58
N ASN A 160 13.03 16.59 3.54
CA ASN A 160 14.24 17.40 3.39
C ASN A 160 15.12 17.05 2.16
N PRO A 161 15.45 15.79 1.82
CA PRO A 161 16.19 15.49 0.61
C PRO A 161 15.38 15.67 -0.68
N TYR A 162 14.05 15.49 -0.59
CA TYR A 162 13.14 15.62 -1.73
C TYR A 162 12.75 17.07 -2.02
N GLU A 163 12.62 17.91 -1.01
CA GLU A 163 12.34 19.34 -1.15
C GLU A 163 13.35 20.01 -2.11
N LEU A 164 14.64 19.65 -2.00
CA LEU A 164 15.65 20.18 -2.89
C LEU A 164 15.49 19.70 -4.34
N ALA A 165 15.15 18.44 -4.54
CA ALA A 165 14.96 17.87 -5.88
C ALA A 165 13.64 18.28 -6.50
N MET A 166 12.59 18.38 -5.73
CA MET A 166 11.21 18.66 -6.18
C MET A 166 10.86 20.14 -6.15
N GLY A 167 11.48 20.98 -5.33
CA GLY A 167 11.40 22.43 -5.45
C GLY A 167 11.92 22.96 -6.79
N LYS A 168 12.64 22.11 -7.57
CA LYS A 168 13.06 22.41 -8.95
C LYS A 168 12.14 21.81 -10.02
N ILE A 169 11.32 20.80 -9.71
CA ILE A 169 10.54 20.01 -10.68
C ILE A 169 9.04 20.24 -10.55
N ALA A 170 8.53 20.46 -9.36
CA ALA A 170 7.11 20.73 -9.13
C ALA A 170 6.96 21.93 -8.22
N LYS A 171 6.08 22.84 -8.60
CA LYS A 171 5.43 23.68 -7.60
C LYS A 171 4.51 22.75 -6.81
N LEU A 172 5.04 22.17 -5.75
CA LEU A 172 4.20 21.50 -4.76
C LEU A 172 3.16 22.51 -4.28
N ASP A 173 1.96 22.01 -4.03
CA ASP A 173 0.91 22.79 -3.40
C ASP A 173 1.50 23.46 -2.14
N GLU A 174 1.50 24.78 -2.11
CA GLU A 174 2.09 25.56 -1.01
C GLU A 174 1.46 25.25 0.35
N GLU A 175 0.21 24.79 0.36
CA GLU A 175 -0.49 24.39 1.59
C GLU A 175 0.09 23.07 2.13
N PHE A 176 0.35 22.09 1.26
CA PHE A 176 1.01 20.84 1.66
C PHE A 176 2.42 21.10 2.16
N GLN A 177 3.19 21.92 1.42
CA GLN A 177 4.55 22.29 1.83
C GLN A 177 4.55 22.94 3.22
N LYS A 178 3.67 23.90 3.48
CA LYS A 178 3.54 24.53 4.79
C LYS A 178 3.18 23.53 5.91
N LYS A 179 2.30 22.57 5.63
CA LYS A 179 1.95 21.52 6.61
C LYS A 179 3.14 20.62 6.92
N MET A 180 3.89 20.25 5.92
CA MET A 180 5.10 19.44 6.11
C MET A 180 6.19 20.23 6.83
N ASP A 181 6.42 21.48 6.46
CA ASP A 181 7.40 22.37 7.09
C ASP A 181 7.04 22.66 8.57
N SER A 182 5.76 22.76 8.89
CA SER A 182 5.27 22.92 10.27
C SER A 182 5.25 21.62 11.07
N GLN A 183 5.63 20.48 10.45
CA GLN A 183 5.51 19.14 11.06
C GLN A 183 4.12 18.90 11.65
N ASP A 184 3.05 19.21 10.90
CA ASP A 184 1.68 18.95 11.34
C ASP A 184 1.57 17.48 11.85
N PRO A 185 1.34 17.29 13.16
CA PRO A 185 1.31 15.95 13.75
C PRO A 185 0.30 15.00 13.09
N ALA A 186 -0.75 15.55 12.46
CA ALA A 186 -1.79 14.76 11.80
C ALA A 186 -1.33 14.09 10.51
N ILE A 187 -0.23 14.57 9.91
CA ILE A 187 0.32 14.04 8.66
C ILE A 187 1.80 13.65 8.77
N SER A 188 2.41 13.78 9.94
CA SER A 188 3.79 13.34 10.19
C SER A 188 3.84 11.87 10.59
N PRO A 189 4.44 10.96 9.78
CA PRO A 189 4.60 9.57 10.19
C PRO A 189 5.29 9.38 11.53
N GLN A 190 6.26 10.26 11.86
CA GLN A 190 6.98 10.24 13.13
C GLN A 190 6.06 10.58 14.31
N ALA A 191 5.27 11.65 14.18
CA ALA A 191 4.34 12.07 15.23
C ALA A 191 3.21 11.05 15.41
N LEU A 192 2.69 10.49 14.32
CA LEU A 192 1.66 9.45 14.33
C LEU A 192 2.17 8.17 15.02
N ALA A 193 3.39 7.72 14.71
CA ALA A 193 3.98 6.56 15.37
C ALA A 193 4.18 6.81 16.89
N GLN A 194 4.63 8.00 17.29
CA GLN A 194 4.72 8.39 18.70
C GLN A 194 3.35 8.38 19.39
N LYS A 195 2.32 8.85 18.70
CA LYS A 195 0.92 8.82 19.19
C LYS A 195 0.42 7.40 19.39
N VAL A 196 0.66 6.48 18.45
CA VAL A 196 0.31 5.04 18.59
C VAL A 196 0.92 4.49 19.89
N LYS A 197 2.21 4.76 20.12
CA LYS A 197 2.91 4.35 21.35
C LYS A 197 2.32 4.98 22.60
N ALA A 198 2.08 6.29 22.58
CA ALA A 198 1.57 7.03 23.73
C ALA A 198 0.15 6.59 24.13
N GLU A 199 -0.66 6.21 23.14
CA GLU A 199 -2.03 5.68 23.35
C GLU A 199 -2.04 4.20 23.73
N GLY A 200 -0.89 3.53 23.80
CA GLY A 200 -0.79 2.10 24.11
C GLY A 200 -1.45 1.19 23.07
N LYS A 201 -1.66 1.68 21.85
CA LYS A 201 -2.22 0.90 20.75
C LYS A 201 -1.16 -0.03 20.17
N PRO A 202 -1.54 -1.24 19.70
CA PRO A 202 -0.62 -2.11 18.97
C PRO A 202 -0.28 -1.48 17.61
N PHE A 203 1.00 -1.56 17.22
CA PHE A 203 1.39 -1.28 15.85
C PHE A 203 0.92 -2.42 14.93
N PRO A 204 0.49 -2.15 13.69
CA PRO A 204 0.47 -3.17 12.66
C PRO A 204 1.89 -3.70 12.46
N LYS A 205 2.05 -4.92 11.93
CA LYS A 205 3.37 -5.41 11.54
C LYS A 205 3.93 -4.55 10.40
N VAL A 206 5.20 -4.22 10.46
CA VAL A 206 5.84 -3.30 9.51
C VAL A 206 6.87 -4.06 8.67
N TYR A 207 6.68 -4.08 7.37
CA TYR A 207 7.71 -4.40 6.39
C TYR A 207 8.24 -3.10 5.80
N PHE A 208 9.53 -2.82 5.95
CA PHE A 208 10.10 -1.57 5.54
C PHE A 208 11.37 -1.83 4.71
N ALA A 209 11.42 -1.32 3.48
CA ALA A 209 12.51 -1.61 2.57
C ALA A 209 13.03 -0.37 1.84
N CYS A 210 14.36 -0.34 1.59
CA CYS A 210 14.99 0.73 0.81
C CYS A 210 16.28 0.24 0.16
N GLY A 211 16.48 0.60 -1.11
CA GLY A 211 17.73 0.32 -1.80
C GLY A 211 18.88 1.18 -1.28
N LYS A 212 20.10 0.62 -1.15
CA LYS A 212 21.27 1.37 -0.63
C LYS A 212 21.75 2.51 -1.53
N LYS A 213 21.40 2.49 -2.83
CA LYS A 213 21.70 3.56 -3.78
C LYS A 213 20.58 4.61 -3.86
N ASP A 214 19.51 4.44 -3.06
CA ASP A 214 18.41 5.40 -3.01
C ASP A 214 18.82 6.66 -2.24
N GLY A 215 18.53 7.83 -2.81
CA GLY A 215 18.86 9.12 -2.20
C GLY A 215 18.18 9.38 -0.85
N ILE A 216 17.15 8.59 -0.50
CA ILE A 216 16.44 8.68 0.78
C ILE A 216 16.76 7.50 1.72
N PHE A 217 17.79 6.73 1.42
CA PHE A 217 18.18 5.55 2.22
C PHE A 217 18.41 5.92 3.69
N ASP A 218 19.24 6.92 3.96
CA ASP A 218 19.60 7.31 5.33
C ASP A 218 18.39 7.77 6.15
N THR A 219 17.43 8.47 5.52
CA THR A 219 16.19 8.89 6.20
C THR A 219 15.27 7.71 6.50
N ASN A 220 15.25 6.69 5.63
CA ASN A 220 14.50 5.45 5.86
C ASN A 220 15.13 4.63 6.99
N VAL A 221 16.47 4.53 7.05
CA VAL A 221 17.20 3.89 8.16
C VAL A 221 16.88 4.58 9.48
N ALA A 222 17.00 5.90 9.54
CA ALA A 222 16.69 6.67 10.75
C ALA A 222 15.25 6.49 11.23
N PHE A 223 14.30 6.44 10.28
CA PHE A 223 12.89 6.23 10.61
C PHE A 223 12.62 4.78 11.08
N ARG A 224 13.23 3.78 10.44
CA ARG A 224 13.20 2.38 10.93
C ARG A 224 13.67 2.29 12.37
N ASP A 225 14.81 2.89 12.69
CA ASP A 225 15.38 2.86 14.04
C ASP A 225 14.44 3.54 15.05
N LYS A 226 13.79 4.62 14.62
CA LYS A 226 12.76 5.28 15.43
C LYS A 226 11.58 4.35 15.70
N LEU A 227 11.04 3.65 14.69
CA LEU A 227 9.94 2.71 14.87
C LEU A 227 10.30 1.59 15.83
N VAL A 228 11.50 1.00 15.68
CA VAL A 228 12.02 -0.03 16.60
C VAL A 228 12.11 0.50 18.03
N SER A 229 12.60 1.72 18.21
CA SER A 229 12.68 2.36 19.55
C SER A 229 11.32 2.60 20.20
N LEU A 230 10.26 2.75 19.39
CA LEU A 230 8.88 2.87 19.85
C LEU A 230 8.23 1.52 20.15
N GLY A 231 8.88 0.41 19.79
CA GLY A 231 8.40 -0.95 20.03
C GLY A 231 7.58 -1.54 18.88
N ALA A 232 7.68 -1.00 17.67
CA ALA A 232 7.08 -1.60 16.50
C ALA A 232 7.84 -2.86 16.08
N ASP A 233 7.10 -3.90 15.61
CA ASP A 233 7.66 -5.11 15.00
C ASP A 233 8.00 -4.81 13.53
N VAL A 234 9.28 -4.49 13.27
CA VAL A 234 9.77 -4.03 11.96
C VAL A 234 10.66 -5.10 11.33
N THR A 235 10.24 -5.62 10.18
CA THR A 235 11.11 -6.33 9.25
C THR A 235 11.73 -5.30 8.31
N TRP A 236 13.07 -5.21 8.31
CA TRP A 236 13.81 -4.32 7.44
C TRP A 236 14.48 -5.11 6.31
N ASP A 237 14.26 -4.69 5.08
CA ASP A 237 14.97 -5.22 3.91
C ASP A 237 15.75 -4.10 3.19
N GLU A 238 17.00 -4.39 2.82
CA GLU A 238 17.86 -3.47 2.10
C GLU A 238 18.61 -4.19 0.99
N HIS A 239 18.75 -3.56 -0.15
CA HIS A 239 19.47 -4.17 -1.27
C HIS A 239 20.60 -3.24 -1.77
N PRO A 240 21.86 -3.76 -1.88
CA PRO A 240 23.04 -2.95 -2.19
C PRO A 240 23.02 -2.35 -3.60
N ASP A 241 22.31 -2.99 -4.53
CA ASP A 241 22.41 -2.65 -5.97
C ASP A 241 21.32 -1.74 -6.48
N TYR A 242 20.23 -1.54 -5.71
CA TYR A 242 19.08 -0.77 -6.14
C TYR A 242 19.06 0.65 -5.58
N GLY A 243 18.51 1.58 -6.40
CA GLY A 243 18.17 2.94 -6.03
C GLY A 243 16.65 3.14 -5.95
N HIS A 244 16.19 4.35 -6.25
CA HIS A 244 14.78 4.74 -6.28
C HIS A 244 14.13 4.33 -7.60
N GLU A 245 13.80 3.06 -7.77
CA GLU A 245 13.45 2.49 -9.07
C GLU A 245 12.44 1.35 -9.03
N TRP A 246 11.71 1.17 -10.14
CA TRP A 246 10.67 0.15 -10.28
C TRP A 246 11.20 -1.28 -10.15
N ARG A 247 12.43 -1.57 -10.56
CA ARG A 247 13.04 -2.89 -10.39
C ARG A 247 13.15 -3.30 -8.93
N PHE A 248 13.48 -2.33 -8.06
CA PHE A 248 13.49 -2.55 -6.62
C PHE A 248 12.07 -2.81 -6.09
N TRP A 249 11.12 -1.98 -6.48
CA TRP A 249 9.75 -2.09 -5.97
C TRP A 249 9.02 -3.35 -6.48
N ASP A 250 9.33 -3.85 -7.69
CA ASP A 250 8.83 -5.14 -8.17
C ASP A 250 9.36 -6.31 -7.31
N LEU A 251 10.66 -6.28 -6.98
CA LEU A 251 11.27 -7.25 -6.06
C LEU A 251 10.63 -7.21 -4.66
N GLU A 252 10.46 -6.00 -4.12
CA GLU A 252 9.99 -5.83 -2.74
C GLU A 252 8.50 -6.11 -2.58
N ILE A 253 7.67 -5.84 -3.58
CA ILE A 253 6.24 -6.20 -3.49
C ILE A 253 6.05 -7.72 -3.50
N GLU A 254 6.86 -8.48 -4.24
CA GLU A 254 6.82 -9.95 -4.18
C GLU A 254 7.20 -10.46 -2.80
N LYS A 255 8.35 -10.02 -2.26
CA LYS A 255 8.80 -10.37 -0.90
C LYS A 255 7.80 -10.00 0.18
N PHE A 256 7.21 -8.80 0.07
CA PHE A 256 6.18 -8.33 0.99
C PHE A 256 4.95 -9.25 1.00
N LEU A 257 4.48 -9.66 -0.18
CA LEU A 257 3.35 -10.58 -0.29
C LEU A 257 3.65 -11.96 0.30
N ASP A 258 4.88 -12.45 0.19
CA ASP A 258 5.32 -13.69 0.85
C ASP A 258 5.47 -13.53 2.37
N TRP A 259 5.85 -12.34 2.84
CA TRP A 259 6.03 -12.04 4.25
C TRP A 259 4.72 -11.80 5.01
N LEU A 260 3.62 -11.49 4.35
CA LEU A 260 2.36 -11.13 4.99
C LEU A 260 1.93 -12.15 6.06
N PRO A 261 1.56 -11.70 7.28
CA PRO A 261 1.13 -12.58 8.37
C PRO A 261 -0.33 -13.03 8.19
N ARG A 262 -0.59 -13.79 7.14
CA ARG A 262 -1.92 -14.20 6.71
C ARG A 262 -2.51 -15.29 7.59
N THR A 263 -3.81 -15.18 7.88
CA THR A 263 -4.58 -16.15 8.68
C THR A 263 -5.88 -16.59 7.99
N ASP A 264 -6.15 -16.05 6.80
CA ASP A 264 -7.30 -16.41 5.96
C ASP A 264 -7.18 -17.82 5.37
N GLY A 265 -8.26 -18.36 4.86
CA GLY A 265 -8.31 -19.74 4.32
C GLY A 265 -7.40 -19.93 3.10
N TYR A 266 -7.19 -18.90 2.30
CA TYR A 266 -6.29 -18.95 1.14
C TYR A 266 -4.81 -19.02 1.52
N ALA A 267 -4.41 -18.47 2.68
CA ALA A 267 -3.05 -18.55 3.19
C ALA A 267 -2.59 -19.99 3.43
N LYS A 268 -3.51 -20.86 3.84
CA LYS A 268 -3.23 -22.28 4.11
C LYS A 268 -2.96 -23.09 2.85
N ALA A 269 -3.50 -22.68 1.73
CA ALA A 269 -3.25 -23.32 0.44
C ALA A 269 -1.84 -23.02 -0.11
N GLY A 270 -1.15 -22.01 0.43
CA GLY A 270 0.15 -21.57 -0.04
C GLY A 270 0.07 -20.88 -1.41
N LYS A 271 1.22 -20.85 -2.09
CA LYS A 271 1.37 -20.28 -3.43
C LYS A 271 0.82 -21.28 -4.45
N ARG A 272 -0.25 -20.89 -5.17
CA ARG A 272 -0.83 -21.78 -6.16
C ARG A 272 -0.10 -21.72 -7.49
N GLN A 273 -0.17 -22.79 -8.25
CA GLN A 273 0.32 -22.84 -9.62
C GLN A 273 -0.69 -22.12 -10.54
N ILE A 274 -0.20 -21.29 -11.49
CA ILE A 274 -1.03 -20.54 -12.44
C ILE A 274 -0.54 -20.70 -13.87
#